data_89fd05ef12dfb893694da4b611dd4df6
#
_entry.id   89fd05ef12dfb893694da4b611dd4df6
#
_cell.length_a   1.000
_cell.length_b   1.000
_cell.length_c   1.000
_cell.angle_alpha   90.00
_cell.angle_beta   90.00
_cell.angle_gamma   90.00
#
_symmetry.space_group_name_H-M   'P 1'
#
loop_
_entity.id
_entity.type
_entity.pdbx_description
1 polymer ?
#
loop_
_entity_poly.entity_id
_entity_poly.type
_entity_poly.pdbx_seq_one_letter_code
_entity_poly.pdbx_strand_id
1 'polypeptide(L)'
;FVISSKSGRTIETLSQYRYFRTRLEELAVPEPRLRFAAITDSGSALERLAREEGMRRVFLNPRDIGGRYSALSYFGMVPASLLGLDLNALSARAARSSAECALDDPARNEALRLGALLGAAAHVGKDKLTLLMPSSLRPVGYWIEQLVAESTGKGGVGIIPVEGEPLGFARYYSPDRCFVSMALDSEPSPEIAQLGSELRRA
;
A
#
# COMPACT_ATOMS: atom_id res chain seq x y z
N PHE A 1 9.12 19.60 -3.05
CA PHE A 1 7.83 19.00 -2.68
C PHE A 1 7.32 18.15 -3.82
N VAL A 2 6.71 17.00 -3.49
CA VAL A 2 6.01 16.15 -4.46
C VAL A 2 4.52 16.20 -4.11
N ILE A 3 3.73 16.67 -5.06
CA ILE A 3 2.27 16.74 -4.94
C ILE A 3 1.68 15.53 -5.67
N SER A 4 1.01 14.67 -4.95
CA SER A 4 0.54 13.39 -5.46
C SER A 4 -0.97 13.23 -5.27
N SER A 5 -1.71 13.14 -6.36
CA SER A 5 -3.16 12.89 -6.35
C SER A 5 -3.61 12.36 -7.70
N LYS A 6 -4.31 11.21 -7.71
CA LYS A 6 -4.80 10.58 -8.94
C LYS A 6 -5.75 11.51 -9.71
N SER A 7 -6.81 12.00 -9.06
CA SER A 7 -7.81 12.88 -9.67
C SER A 7 -7.43 14.38 -9.65
N GLY A 8 -6.51 14.76 -8.76
CA GLY A 8 -6.19 16.16 -8.50
C GLY A 8 -7.31 16.96 -7.82
N ARG A 9 -8.28 16.28 -7.20
CA ARG A 9 -9.42 16.91 -6.51
C ARG A 9 -9.40 16.68 -5.00
N THR A 10 -8.40 15.97 -4.49
CA THR A 10 -8.26 15.67 -3.06
C THR A 10 -7.97 16.97 -2.32
N ILE A 11 -8.89 17.37 -1.44
CA ILE A 11 -8.86 18.68 -0.77
C ILE A 11 -7.62 18.82 0.12
N GLU A 12 -7.23 17.77 0.81
CA GLU A 12 -6.06 17.73 1.68
C GLU A 12 -4.78 18.00 0.89
N THR A 13 -4.61 17.32 -0.24
CA THR A 13 -3.44 17.49 -1.12
C THR A 13 -3.35 18.92 -1.66
N LEU A 14 -4.48 19.48 -2.12
CA LEU A 14 -4.52 20.84 -2.65
C LEU A 14 -4.30 21.89 -1.55
N SER A 15 -4.83 21.66 -0.34
CA SER A 15 -4.63 22.56 0.80
C SER A 15 -3.17 22.57 1.24
N GLN A 16 -2.52 21.41 1.32
CA GLN A 16 -1.09 21.30 1.61
C GLN A 16 -0.24 21.98 0.52
N TYR A 17 -0.57 21.78 -0.75
CA TYR A 17 0.12 22.47 -1.84
C TYR A 17 0.05 23.98 -1.68
N ARG A 18 -1.15 24.55 -1.47
CA ARG A 18 -1.34 26.00 -1.29
C ARG A 18 -0.58 26.53 -0.09
N TYR A 19 -0.64 25.83 1.03
CA TYR A 19 0.10 26.20 2.23
C TYR A 19 1.60 26.28 1.98
N PHE A 20 2.21 25.23 1.44
CA PHE A 20 3.65 25.23 1.19
C PHE A 20 4.04 26.20 0.08
N ARG A 21 3.19 26.44 -0.91
CA ARG A 21 3.41 27.42 -1.96
C ARG A 21 3.49 28.83 -1.37
N THR A 22 2.50 29.22 -0.59
CA THR A 22 2.47 30.51 0.14
C THR A 22 3.68 30.62 1.08
N ARG A 23 4.01 29.56 1.82
CA ARG A 23 5.14 29.58 2.75
C ARG A 23 6.48 29.81 2.05
N LEU A 24 6.69 29.24 0.87
CA LEU A 24 7.89 29.51 0.07
C LEU A 24 7.95 30.95 -0.45
N GLU A 25 6.81 31.55 -0.77
CA GLU A 25 6.71 32.96 -1.17
C GLU A 25 7.04 33.90 -0.01
N GLU A 26 6.47 33.65 1.18
CA GLU A 26 6.77 34.40 2.41
C GLU A 26 8.27 34.34 2.78
N LEU A 27 8.92 33.21 2.53
CA LEU A 27 10.34 33.02 2.74
C LEU A 27 11.21 33.57 1.61
N ALA A 28 10.61 34.28 0.64
CA ALA A 28 11.28 34.83 -0.54
C ALA A 28 12.16 33.82 -1.29
N VAL A 29 11.73 32.53 -1.33
CA VAL A 29 12.46 31.50 -2.09
C VAL A 29 12.35 31.81 -3.58
N PRO A 30 13.48 31.91 -4.32
CA PRO A 30 13.43 32.18 -5.75
C PRO A 30 12.67 31.08 -6.51
N GLU A 31 11.79 31.47 -7.42
CA GLU A 31 10.96 30.59 -8.26
C GLU A 31 10.30 29.45 -7.47
N PRO A 32 9.42 29.76 -6.50
CA PRO A 32 8.85 28.74 -5.62
C PRO A 32 8.13 27.62 -6.39
N ARG A 33 7.54 27.90 -7.57
CA ARG A 33 6.93 26.92 -8.48
C ARG A 33 7.88 25.78 -8.86
N LEU A 34 9.18 26.04 -9.01
CA LEU A 34 10.19 25.03 -9.35
C LEU A 34 10.57 24.13 -8.17
N ARG A 35 10.04 24.37 -6.98
CA ARG A 35 10.21 23.50 -5.80
C ARG A 35 9.17 22.39 -5.75
N PHE A 36 8.24 22.37 -6.71
CA PHE A 36 7.16 21.37 -6.79
C PHE A 36 7.30 20.48 -8.02
N ALA A 37 6.95 19.21 -7.81
CA ALA A 37 6.67 18.25 -8.87
C ALA A 37 5.31 17.61 -8.61
N ALA A 38 4.57 17.29 -9.66
CA ALA A 38 3.27 16.65 -9.56
C ALA A 38 3.33 15.20 -10.04
N ILE A 39 2.62 14.31 -9.36
CA ILE A 39 2.33 12.95 -9.82
C ILE A 39 0.81 12.82 -9.88
N THR A 40 0.29 12.51 -11.06
CA THR A 40 -1.17 12.50 -11.27
C THR A 40 -1.55 11.72 -12.52
N ASP A 41 -2.84 11.45 -12.70
CA ASP A 41 -3.33 10.85 -13.95
C ASP A 41 -3.37 11.89 -15.08
N SER A 42 -3.20 11.41 -16.31
CA SER A 42 -3.38 12.24 -17.50
C SER A 42 -4.79 12.83 -17.57
N GLY A 43 -4.91 14.12 -17.88
CA GLY A 43 -6.16 14.86 -17.97
C GLY A 43 -6.78 15.25 -16.62
N SER A 44 -6.07 15.04 -15.51
CA SER A 44 -6.54 15.40 -14.16
C SER A 44 -6.54 16.90 -13.90
N ALA A 45 -7.22 17.32 -12.83
CA ALA A 45 -7.17 18.70 -12.37
C ALA A 45 -5.76 19.10 -11.91
N LEU A 46 -5.00 18.18 -11.30
CA LEU A 46 -3.64 18.45 -10.86
C LEU A 46 -2.67 18.58 -12.04
N GLU A 47 -2.86 17.84 -13.13
CA GLU A 47 -2.04 18.04 -14.33
C GLU A 47 -2.20 19.46 -14.88
N ARG A 48 -3.47 19.94 -15.01
CA ARG A 48 -3.72 21.31 -15.47
C ARG A 48 -3.08 22.33 -14.55
N LEU A 49 -3.34 22.23 -13.26
CA LEU A 49 -2.75 23.11 -12.25
C LEU A 49 -1.22 23.14 -12.34
N ALA A 50 -0.58 21.98 -12.41
CA ALA A 50 0.88 21.87 -12.44
C ALA A 50 1.50 22.51 -13.69
N ARG A 51 0.81 22.40 -14.84
CA ARG A 51 1.23 23.06 -16.09
C ARG A 51 1.01 24.56 -16.06
N GLU A 52 -0.15 25.02 -15.59
CA GLU A 52 -0.49 26.44 -15.46
C GLU A 52 0.46 27.16 -14.50
N GLU A 53 0.76 26.55 -13.38
CA GLU A 53 1.70 27.09 -12.37
C GLU A 53 3.18 26.93 -12.78
N GLY A 54 3.48 26.17 -13.81
CA GLY A 54 4.85 25.92 -14.26
C GLY A 54 5.67 25.12 -13.25
N MET A 55 5.11 24.09 -12.64
CA MET A 55 5.86 23.20 -11.74
C MET A 55 7.05 22.55 -12.45
N ARG A 56 8.09 22.21 -11.69
CA ARG A 56 9.36 21.67 -12.20
C ARG A 56 9.18 20.43 -13.06
N ARG A 57 8.26 19.52 -12.68
CA ARG A 57 8.01 18.26 -13.37
C ARG A 57 6.58 17.79 -13.14
N VAL A 58 6.01 17.14 -14.15
CA VAL A 58 4.73 16.45 -14.04
C VAL A 58 4.96 15.00 -14.49
N PHE A 59 4.66 14.05 -13.61
CA PHE A 59 4.70 12.63 -13.88
C PHE A 59 3.26 12.17 -14.12
N LEU A 60 2.98 11.72 -15.34
CA LEU A 60 1.64 11.26 -15.72
C LEU A 60 1.54 9.76 -15.54
N ASN A 61 0.70 9.35 -14.60
CA ASN A 61 0.46 7.94 -14.31
C ASN A 61 -0.59 7.36 -15.27
N PRO A 62 -0.50 6.06 -15.62
CA PRO A 62 -1.56 5.37 -16.34
C PRO A 62 -2.89 5.42 -15.57
N ARG A 63 -3.99 5.75 -16.26
CA ARG A 63 -5.30 6.00 -15.63
C ARG A 63 -5.99 4.74 -15.12
N ASP A 64 -5.64 3.59 -15.66
CA ASP A 64 -6.18 2.27 -15.34
C ASP A 64 -5.60 1.65 -14.06
N ILE A 65 -4.56 2.25 -13.47
CA ILE A 65 -4.00 1.82 -12.19
C ILE A 65 -4.79 2.45 -11.04
N GLY A 66 -5.48 1.62 -10.25
CA GLY A 66 -6.15 2.07 -9.02
C GLY A 66 -5.17 2.55 -7.95
N GLY A 67 -5.58 3.50 -7.10
CA GLY A 67 -4.70 4.12 -6.09
C GLY A 67 -3.99 3.11 -5.20
N ARG A 68 -4.71 2.14 -4.63
CA ARG A 68 -4.15 1.10 -3.75
C ARG A 68 -3.24 0.09 -4.45
N TYR A 69 -3.22 0.06 -5.78
CA TYR A 69 -2.33 -0.79 -6.59
C TYR A 69 -1.15 -0.01 -7.18
N SER A 70 -0.99 1.26 -6.83
CA SER A 70 -0.10 2.19 -7.53
C SER A 70 1.34 2.24 -7.00
N ALA A 71 1.71 1.39 -6.04
CA ALA A 71 3.04 1.39 -5.43
C ALA A 71 4.19 1.23 -6.44
N LEU A 72 3.98 0.43 -7.50
CA LEU A 72 4.97 0.22 -8.58
C LEU A 72 4.75 1.15 -9.80
N SER A 73 3.91 2.18 -9.66
CA SER A 73 3.74 3.24 -10.65
C SER A 73 4.54 4.49 -10.24
N TYR A 74 4.39 5.61 -10.97
CA TYR A 74 5.02 6.86 -10.57
C TYR A 74 4.65 7.32 -9.15
N PHE A 75 3.46 6.93 -8.64
CA PHE A 75 3.05 7.27 -7.27
C PHE A 75 3.98 6.71 -6.19
N GLY A 76 4.56 5.53 -6.40
CA GLY A 76 5.54 4.95 -5.48
C GLY A 76 6.98 5.08 -5.96
N MET A 77 7.25 4.90 -7.27
CA MET A 77 8.62 4.86 -7.79
C MET A 77 9.32 6.23 -7.77
N VAL A 78 8.59 7.34 -7.95
CA VAL A 78 9.18 8.68 -7.87
C VAL A 78 9.62 9.00 -6.43
N PRO A 79 8.78 8.84 -5.39
CA PRO A 79 9.24 8.99 -4.01
C PRO A 79 10.39 8.03 -3.64
N ALA A 80 10.32 6.77 -4.09
CA ALA A 80 11.38 5.78 -3.84
C ALA A 80 12.73 6.23 -4.42
N SER A 81 12.72 6.78 -5.65
CA SER A 81 13.91 7.36 -6.27
C SER A 81 14.49 8.53 -5.47
N LEU A 82 13.63 9.41 -4.96
CA LEU A 82 14.03 10.55 -4.15
C LEU A 82 14.62 10.16 -2.79
N LEU A 83 14.21 8.98 -2.28
CA LEU A 83 14.79 8.37 -1.08
C LEU A 83 16.09 7.59 -1.35
N GLY A 84 16.54 7.52 -2.61
CA GLY A 84 17.77 6.83 -2.98
C GLY A 84 17.65 5.31 -3.07
N LEU A 85 16.44 4.76 -3.18
CA LEU A 85 16.25 3.32 -3.36
C LEU A 85 16.70 2.88 -4.75
N ASP A 86 17.28 1.68 -4.83
CA ASP A 86 17.65 1.05 -6.10
C ASP A 86 16.39 0.59 -6.85
N LEU A 87 15.92 1.44 -7.77
CA LEU A 87 14.73 1.16 -8.57
C LEU A 87 14.91 -0.03 -9.53
N ASN A 88 16.14 -0.30 -9.98
CA ASN A 88 16.40 -1.43 -10.86
C ASN A 88 16.24 -2.74 -10.08
N ALA A 89 16.81 -2.83 -8.89
CA ALA A 89 16.65 -3.98 -8.02
C ALA A 89 15.18 -4.19 -7.62
N LEU A 90 14.46 -3.11 -7.28
CA LEU A 90 13.04 -3.14 -6.94
C LEU A 90 12.20 -3.64 -8.12
N SER A 91 12.39 -3.07 -9.32
CA SER A 91 11.67 -3.46 -10.52
C SER A 91 11.95 -4.91 -10.93
N ALA A 92 13.21 -5.36 -10.83
CA ALA A 92 13.57 -6.74 -11.14
C ALA A 92 12.91 -7.75 -10.20
N ARG A 93 12.80 -7.42 -8.89
CA ARG A 93 12.07 -8.25 -7.93
C ARG A 93 10.58 -8.27 -8.21
N ALA A 94 9.98 -7.11 -8.48
CA ALA A 94 8.57 -6.99 -8.83
C ALA A 94 8.22 -7.77 -10.10
N ALA A 95 9.07 -7.72 -11.13
CA ALA A 95 8.87 -8.48 -12.37
C ALA A 95 8.89 -10.00 -12.14
N ARG A 96 9.80 -10.51 -11.28
CA ARG A 96 9.80 -11.93 -10.90
C ARG A 96 8.52 -12.34 -10.18
N SER A 97 8.12 -11.59 -9.15
CA SER A 97 6.88 -11.88 -8.42
C SER A 97 5.65 -11.80 -9.34
N SER A 98 5.63 -10.84 -10.27
CA SER A 98 4.54 -10.74 -11.26
C SER A 98 4.47 -11.99 -12.16
N ALA A 99 5.62 -12.50 -12.59
CA ALA A 99 5.65 -13.73 -13.41
C ALA A 99 5.17 -14.95 -12.62
N GLU A 100 5.52 -15.06 -11.33
CA GLU A 100 5.03 -16.13 -10.45
C GLU A 100 3.53 -16.02 -10.20
N CYS A 101 3.02 -14.80 -9.97
CA CYS A 101 1.59 -14.54 -9.79
C CYS A 101 0.74 -14.74 -11.07
N ALA A 102 1.37 -14.80 -12.25
CA ALA A 102 0.70 -15.07 -13.53
C ALA A 102 0.53 -16.57 -13.82
N LEU A 103 1.07 -17.45 -12.99
CA LEU A 103 0.93 -18.91 -13.19
C LEU A 103 -0.46 -19.39 -12.80
N ASP A 104 -1.07 -20.22 -13.62
CA ASP A 104 -2.38 -20.84 -13.37
C ASP A 104 -2.29 -22.04 -12.39
N ASP A 105 -1.08 -22.51 -12.08
CA ASP A 105 -0.85 -23.64 -11.19
C ASP A 105 -0.79 -23.18 -9.72
N PRO A 106 -1.78 -23.54 -8.87
CA PRO A 106 -1.79 -23.14 -7.45
C PRO A 106 -0.61 -23.67 -6.65
N ALA A 107 0.04 -24.75 -7.08
CA ALA A 107 1.24 -25.29 -6.42
C ALA A 107 2.45 -24.37 -6.60
N ARG A 108 2.45 -23.53 -7.63
CA ARG A 108 3.53 -22.62 -8.00
C ARG A 108 3.16 -21.14 -7.81
N ASN A 109 1.89 -20.83 -7.66
CA ASN A 109 1.37 -19.47 -7.48
C ASN A 109 0.86 -19.29 -6.04
N GLU A 110 1.75 -18.84 -5.17
CA GLU A 110 1.43 -18.64 -3.75
C GLU A 110 0.40 -17.53 -3.52
N ALA A 111 0.36 -16.51 -4.38
CA ALA A 111 -0.63 -15.44 -4.31
C ALA A 111 -2.04 -15.96 -4.60
N LEU A 112 -2.18 -16.81 -5.63
CA LEU A 112 -3.44 -17.49 -5.95
C LEU A 112 -3.91 -18.37 -4.79
N ARG A 113 -2.97 -19.14 -4.22
CA ARG A 113 -3.25 -20.02 -3.08
C ARG A 113 -3.68 -19.24 -1.84
N LEU A 114 -2.98 -18.15 -1.50
CA LEU A 114 -3.37 -17.28 -0.39
C LEU A 114 -4.74 -16.64 -0.63
N GLY A 115 -4.97 -16.10 -1.82
CA GLY A 115 -6.26 -15.49 -2.18
C GLY A 115 -7.42 -16.47 -2.08
N ALA A 116 -7.25 -17.71 -2.57
CA ALA A 116 -8.24 -18.78 -2.47
C ALA A 116 -8.51 -19.17 -1.01
N LEU A 117 -7.46 -19.26 -0.19
CA LEU A 117 -7.59 -19.57 1.24
C LEU A 117 -8.39 -18.48 1.97
N LEU A 118 -8.06 -17.21 1.75
CA LEU A 118 -8.76 -16.09 2.38
C LEU A 118 -10.22 -16.01 1.94
N GLY A 119 -10.49 -16.23 0.65
CA GLY A 119 -11.85 -16.28 0.12
C GLY A 119 -12.67 -17.43 0.72
N ALA A 120 -12.09 -18.63 0.80
CA ALA A 120 -12.73 -19.78 1.42
C ALA A 120 -12.97 -19.57 2.93
N ALA A 121 -12.02 -19.00 3.64
CA ALA A 121 -12.16 -18.67 5.06
C ALA A 121 -13.30 -17.68 5.30
N ALA A 122 -13.36 -16.61 4.52
CA ALA A 122 -14.42 -15.61 4.62
C ALA A 122 -15.81 -16.23 4.31
N HIS A 123 -15.89 -17.16 3.34
CA HIS A 123 -17.13 -17.83 2.99
C HIS A 123 -17.71 -18.68 4.14
N VAL A 124 -16.85 -19.21 5.02
CA VAL A 124 -17.28 -19.97 6.20
C VAL A 124 -17.31 -19.12 7.48
N GLY A 125 -17.34 -17.80 7.35
CA GLY A 125 -17.46 -16.84 8.47
C GLY A 125 -16.17 -16.50 9.18
N LYS A 126 -14.99 -16.87 8.63
CA LYS A 126 -13.68 -16.43 9.12
C LYS A 126 -13.22 -15.22 8.30
N ASP A 127 -13.90 -14.10 8.48
CA ASP A 127 -13.76 -12.89 7.69
C ASP A 127 -12.81 -11.84 8.29
N LYS A 128 -12.24 -12.06 9.49
CA LYS A 128 -11.26 -11.18 10.11
C LYS A 128 -9.84 -11.66 9.82
N LEU A 129 -9.19 -11.00 8.87
CA LEU A 129 -7.79 -11.28 8.52
C LEU A 129 -6.85 -10.61 9.53
N THR A 130 -6.33 -11.38 10.47
CA THR A 130 -5.38 -10.87 11.47
C THR A 130 -3.95 -11.04 10.96
N LEU A 131 -3.23 -9.92 10.85
CA LEU A 131 -1.85 -9.88 10.36
C LEU A 131 -0.88 -9.93 11.56
N LEU A 132 -0.07 -10.99 11.61
CA LEU A 132 0.99 -11.16 12.60
C LEU A 132 2.32 -10.82 11.93
N MET A 133 2.91 -9.68 12.29
CA MET A 133 4.12 -9.20 11.64
C MET A 133 5.03 -8.44 12.61
N PRO A 134 6.37 -8.41 12.36
CA PRO A 134 7.29 -7.60 13.13
C PRO A 134 7.02 -6.10 12.93
N SER A 135 7.46 -5.28 13.87
CA SER A 135 7.24 -3.83 13.86
C SER A 135 7.79 -3.12 12.62
N SER A 136 8.88 -3.64 12.03
CA SER A 136 9.47 -3.13 10.80
C SER A 136 8.55 -3.26 9.58
N LEU A 137 7.64 -4.24 9.56
CA LEU A 137 6.66 -4.45 8.50
C LEU A 137 5.33 -3.72 8.71
N ARG A 138 5.16 -3.03 9.84
CA ARG A 138 3.92 -2.32 10.17
C ARG A 138 3.43 -1.36 9.07
N PRO A 139 4.30 -0.58 8.38
CA PRO A 139 3.83 0.24 7.26
C PRO A 139 3.22 -0.55 6.10
N VAL A 140 3.67 -1.80 5.90
CA VAL A 140 3.06 -2.71 4.91
C VAL A 140 1.69 -3.19 5.39
N GLY A 141 1.53 -3.39 6.71
CA GLY A 141 0.25 -3.73 7.34
C GLY A 141 -0.83 -2.70 7.05
N TYR A 142 -0.55 -1.42 7.22
CA TYR A 142 -1.48 -0.32 6.88
C TYR A 142 -1.90 -0.32 5.42
N TRP A 143 -0.97 -0.62 4.51
CA TRP A 143 -1.30 -0.73 3.10
C TRP A 143 -2.17 -1.96 2.81
N ILE A 144 -1.87 -3.12 3.42
CA ILE A 144 -2.67 -4.34 3.28
C ILE A 144 -4.09 -4.11 3.83
N GLU A 145 -4.22 -3.40 4.95
CA GLU A 145 -5.50 -3.04 5.54
C GLU A 145 -6.38 -2.31 4.52
N GLN A 146 -5.89 -1.23 3.94
CA GLN A 146 -6.62 -0.49 2.91
C GLN A 146 -6.87 -1.35 1.67
N LEU A 147 -5.85 -2.08 1.19
CA LEU A 147 -5.95 -2.91 0.00
C LEU A 147 -7.07 -3.94 0.12
N VAL A 148 -7.10 -4.69 1.21
CA VAL A 148 -8.05 -5.79 1.41
C VAL A 148 -9.44 -5.25 1.72
N ALA A 149 -9.59 -4.32 2.66
CA ALA A 149 -10.87 -3.76 3.06
C ALA A 149 -11.59 -3.09 1.87
N GLU A 150 -10.90 -2.23 1.14
CA GLU A 150 -11.48 -1.50 0.01
C GLU A 150 -11.76 -2.39 -1.22
N SER A 151 -10.95 -3.44 -1.41
CA SER A 151 -11.12 -4.36 -2.56
C SER A 151 -12.24 -5.36 -2.34
N THR A 152 -12.42 -5.86 -1.11
CA THR A 152 -13.38 -6.92 -0.79
C THR A 152 -14.69 -6.40 -0.19
N GLY A 153 -14.67 -5.24 0.48
CA GLY A 153 -15.81 -4.66 1.20
C GLY A 153 -16.88 -4.11 0.26
N LYS A 154 -17.76 -4.97 -0.27
CA LYS A 154 -18.84 -4.59 -1.20
C LYS A 154 -20.10 -5.39 -0.92
N GLY A 155 -21.26 -4.74 -1.06
CA GLY A 155 -22.56 -5.44 -0.95
C GLY A 155 -22.82 -6.08 0.43
N GLY A 156 -22.26 -5.54 1.49
CA GLY A 156 -22.44 -6.07 2.86
C GLY A 156 -21.54 -7.26 3.20
N VAL A 157 -20.61 -7.62 2.33
CA VAL A 157 -19.59 -8.67 2.55
C VAL A 157 -18.21 -8.10 2.38
N GLY A 158 -17.20 -8.76 2.96
CA GLY A 158 -15.81 -8.36 2.83
C GLY A 158 -14.90 -9.09 3.80
N ILE A 159 -13.62 -8.90 3.66
CA ILE A 159 -12.61 -9.33 4.62
C ILE A 159 -12.19 -8.10 5.42
N ILE A 160 -12.22 -8.21 6.74
CA ILE A 160 -11.83 -7.16 7.68
C ILE A 160 -10.38 -7.40 8.09
N PRO A 161 -9.42 -6.64 7.58
CA PRO A 161 -8.03 -6.75 8.04
C PRO A 161 -7.90 -6.20 9.46
N VAL A 162 -7.13 -6.89 10.29
CA VAL A 162 -6.75 -6.48 11.64
C VAL A 162 -5.24 -6.40 11.68
N GLU A 163 -4.72 -5.17 11.72
CA GLU A 163 -3.32 -4.84 11.75
C GLU A 163 -2.95 -4.21 13.10
N GLY A 164 -1.73 -4.40 13.57
CA GLY A 164 -1.21 -3.74 14.77
C GLY A 164 -1.87 -4.16 16.09
N GLU A 165 -2.69 -5.19 16.10
CA GLU A 165 -3.26 -5.73 17.33
C GLU A 165 -2.13 -6.30 18.21
N PRO A 166 -2.09 -5.95 19.53
CA PRO A 166 -1.13 -6.55 20.45
C PRO A 166 -1.28 -8.09 20.49
N LEU A 167 -0.16 -8.80 20.51
CA LEU A 167 -0.19 -10.26 20.62
C LEU A 167 -0.85 -10.69 21.95
N GLY A 168 -1.85 -11.55 21.84
CA GLY A 168 -2.56 -12.14 22.96
C GLY A 168 -2.36 -13.65 23.05
N PHE A 169 -2.96 -14.30 24.05
CA PHE A 169 -3.03 -15.77 24.08
C PHE A 169 -4.03 -16.29 23.04
N ALA A 170 -3.74 -17.45 22.45
CA ALA A 170 -4.58 -18.06 21.42
C ALA A 170 -6.08 -18.14 21.83
N ARG A 171 -6.36 -18.42 23.12
CA ARG A 171 -7.73 -18.50 23.67
C ARG A 171 -8.56 -17.21 23.64
N TYR A 172 -7.93 -16.06 23.41
CA TYR A 172 -8.62 -14.77 23.37
C TYR A 172 -9.10 -14.37 21.98
N TYR A 173 -8.66 -15.08 20.98
CA TYR A 173 -9.09 -14.83 19.61
C TYR A 173 -10.38 -15.59 19.29
N SER A 174 -11.34 -14.89 18.72
CA SER A 174 -12.61 -15.46 18.28
C SER A 174 -12.44 -16.39 17.07
N PRO A 175 -13.35 -17.35 16.87
CA PRO A 175 -13.22 -18.37 15.81
C PRO A 175 -13.42 -17.82 14.39
N ASP A 176 -13.86 -16.57 14.25
CA ASP A 176 -14.08 -15.88 12.98
C ASP A 176 -12.80 -15.24 12.39
N ARG A 177 -11.63 -15.55 12.97
CA ARG A 177 -10.34 -15.02 12.52
C ARG A 177 -9.61 -15.99 11.59
N CYS A 178 -8.97 -15.40 10.58
CA CYS A 178 -7.95 -16.03 9.74
C CYS A 178 -6.62 -15.33 10.01
N PHE A 179 -5.57 -16.08 10.32
CA PHE A 179 -4.26 -15.51 10.66
C PHE A 179 -3.29 -15.67 9.51
N VAL A 180 -2.61 -14.58 9.16
CA VAL A 180 -1.48 -14.59 8.23
C VAL A 180 -0.26 -13.99 8.94
N SER A 181 0.80 -14.79 9.06
CA SER A 181 2.06 -14.33 9.60
C SER A 181 3.00 -13.91 8.49
N MET A 182 3.67 -12.78 8.67
CA MET A 182 4.75 -12.29 7.81
C MET A 182 6.02 -12.23 8.64
N ALA A 183 7.13 -12.68 8.06
CA ALA A 183 8.43 -12.69 8.73
C ALA A 183 9.50 -12.16 7.76
N LEU A 184 10.57 -11.63 8.34
CA LEU A 184 11.81 -11.34 7.64
C LEU A 184 12.88 -12.28 8.20
N ASP A 185 13.68 -12.89 7.33
CA ASP A 185 14.81 -13.75 7.75
C ASP A 185 15.81 -12.98 8.63
N SER A 186 15.91 -11.66 8.39
CA SER A 186 16.79 -10.76 9.17
C SER A 186 16.19 -10.33 10.52
N GLU A 187 14.92 -10.58 10.78
CA GLU A 187 14.20 -10.16 12.00
C GLU A 187 13.25 -11.28 12.47
N PRO A 188 13.81 -12.35 13.06
CA PRO A 188 12.98 -13.42 13.59
C PRO A 188 12.13 -12.92 14.76
N SER A 189 10.85 -13.33 14.79
CA SER A 189 9.90 -12.99 15.85
C SER A 189 9.43 -14.25 16.58
N PRO A 190 10.12 -14.69 17.61
CA PRO A 190 9.81 -15.93 18.35
C PRO A 190 8.39 -15.92 18.93
N GLU A 191 7.90 -14.75 19.36
CA GLU A 191 6.55 -14.58 19.93
C GLU A 191 5.47 -14.84 18.88
N ILE A 192 5.65 -14.33 17.66
CA ILE A 192 4.74 -14.59 16.53
C ILE A 192 4.76 -16.07 16.16
N ALA A 193 5.94 -16.70 16.12
CA ALA A 193 6.10 -18.12 15.83
C ALA A 193 5.43 -18.99 16.90
N GLN A 194 5.59 -18.64 18.17
CA GLN A 194 4.93 -19.32 19.30
C GLN A 194 3.41 -19.20 19.19
N LEU A 195 2.88 -17.99 19.05
CA LEU A 195 1.43 -17.77 18.89
C LEU A 195 0.88 -18.54 17.69
N GLY A 196 1.55 -18.51 16.55
CA GLY A 196 1.17 -19.31 15.38
C GLY A 196 1.13 -20.81 15.63
N SER A 197 2.00 -21.31 16.52
CA SER A 197 2.00 -22.72 16.94
C SER A 197 0.82 -23.04 17.87
N GLU A 198 0.47 -22.13 18.76
CA GLU A 198 -0.67 -22.25 19.67
C GLU A 198 -1.99 -22.21 18.89
N LEU A 199 -2.15 -21.28 17.95
CA LEU A 199 -3.33 -21.12 17.10
C LEU A 199 -3.60 -22.35 16.21
N ARG A 200 -2.56 -23.07 15.79
CA ARG A 200 -2.73 -24.34 15.03
C ARG A 200 -3.22 -25.51 15.86
N ARG A 201 -3.14 -25.43 17.19
CA ARG A 201 -3.57 -26.48 18.13
C ARG A 201 -4.94 -26.21 18.73
N ALA A 202 -5.40 -24.97 18.67
CA ALA A 202 -6.69 -24.53 19.18
C ALA A 202 -7.79 -24.72 18.14
#